data_4199238362f19eb9fcc43b65031658f9
#
_entry.id   4199238362f19eb9fcc43b65031658f9
#
_cell.length_a   1.000
_cell.length_b   1.000
_cell.length_c   1.000
_cell.angle_alpha   90.00
_cell.angle_beta   90.00
_cell.angle_gamma   90.00
#
_symmetry.space_group_name_H-M   'P 1'
#
loop_
_entity.id
_entity.type
_entity.pdbx_description
1 polymer ?
#
loop_
_entity_poly.entity_id
_entity_poly.type
_entity_poly.pdbx_seq_one_letter_code
_entity_poly.pdbx_strand_id
1 'polypeptide(L)'
;SIWGYSISDLVLPIRTIKHIKPKGLEIRAKIDCSLKGDISKWGELDEALLECEFSVTLYGELNDKKYSICWHVDRDDGASSEEYHPLYHLHYSDGINHLGTKDENKSFDWGNAIYLDCPRIVHCPLDLILGIGFYLTNFHFKGVFDKLINEHQFSIIYKHSQDAILKPYFNNIASHWDVDSGDLR
;
A
#
# COMPACT_ATOMS: atom_id res chain seq x y z
N SER A 1 13.95 21.61 2.54
CA SER A 1 12.52 22.02 2.41
C SER A 1 11.62 20.83 2.51
N ILE A 2 10.64 20.88 3.42
CA ILE A 2 9.62 19.85 3.56
C ILE A 2 8.58 20.01 2.45
N TRP A 3 8.22 18.91 1.81
CA TRP A 3 7.13 18.80 0.86
C TRP A 3 6.21 17.64 1.26
N GLY A 4 5.00 17.65 0.79
CA GLY A 4 4.08 16.54 1.02
C GLY A 4 2.74 16.78 0.37
N TYR A 5 1.96 15.72 0.30
CA TYR A 5 0.55 15.75 -0.08
C TYR A 5 -0.21 14.62 0.60
N SER A 6 -1.52 14.80 0.71
CA SER A 6 -2.42 13.76 1.18
C SER A 6 -3.65 13.72 0.28
N ILE A 7 -4.08 12.52 -0.07
CA ILE A 7 -5.31 12.25 -0.80
C ILE A 7 -6.09 11.24 0.03
N SER A 8 -7.35 11.55 0.32
CA SER A 8 -8.23 10.70 1.08
C SER A 8 -9.50 10.42 0.29
N ASP A 9 -10.07 9.23 0.53
CA ASP A 9 -11.37 8.82 -0.02
C ASP A 9 -11.45 8.83 -1.55
N LEU A 10 -10.35 8.52 -2.24
CA LEU A 10 -10.39 8.30 -3.69
C LEU A 10 -11.10 6.98 -3.98
N VAL A 11 -12.37 7.05 -4.36
CA VAL A 11 -13.18 5.87 -4.65
C VAL A 11 -13.08 5.48 -6.12
N LEU A 12 -12.68 4.23 -6.35
CA LEU A 12 -12.57 3.66 -7.69
C LEU A 12 -13.55 2.47 -7.85
N PRO A 13 -14.19 2.32 -9.01
CA PRO A 13 -15.04 1.18 -9.29
C PRO A 13 -14.18 -0.06 -9.54
N ILE A 14 -14.52 -1.17 -8.91
CA ILE A 14 -13.91 -2.47 -9.22
C ILE A 14 -14.79 -3.19 -10.23
N ARG A 15 -14.24 -3.50 -11.39
CA ARG A 15 -15.01 -4.15 -12.46
C ARG A 15 -15.03 -5.66 -12.42
N THR A 16 -14.29 -6.34 -11.62
CA THR A 16 -14.42 -7.80 -11.43
C THR A 16 -13.22 -8.42 -10.73
N ILE A 17 -13.38 -8.83 -9.51
CA ILE A 17 -12.54 -9.86 -8.90
C ILE A 17 -13.30 -11.18 -9.08
N LYS A 18 -12.73 -12.14 -9.83
CA LYS A 18 -13.43 -13.36 -10.28
C LYS A 18 -13.88 -14.32 -9.17
N HIS A 19 -13.41 -14.15 -7.94
CA HIS A 19 -13.63 -15.13 -6.85
C HIS A 19 -13.99 -14.47 -5.52
N ILE A 20 -14.82 -13.41 -5.57
CA ILE A 20 -15.31 -12.79 -4.34
C ILE A 20 -16.31 -13.70 -3.66
N LYS A 21 -16.18 -13.84 -2.36
CA LYS A 21 -17.19 -14.42 -1.48
C LYS A 21 -17.61 -13.36 -0.46
N PRO A 22 -18.90 -13.24 -0.14
CA PRO A 22 -20.03 -14.01 -0.69
C PRO A 22 -20.38 -13.61 -2.13
N LYS A 23 -21.04 -14.53 -2.86
CA LYS A 23 -21.57 -14.24 -4.21
C LYS A 23 -22.58 -13.08 -4.14
N GLY A 24 -22.51 -12.18 -5.10
CA GLY A 24 -23.44 -11.04 -5.20
C GLY A 24 -22.97 -9.79 -4.43
N LEU A 25 -21.82 -9.85 -3.76
CA LEU A 25 -21.23 -8.68 -3.13
C LEU A 25 -20.69 -7.73 -4.21
N GLU A 26 -21.22 -6.53 -4.25
CA GLU A 26 -20.69 -5.43 -5.06
C GLU A 26 -19.59 -4.72 -4.26
N ILE A 27 -18.40 -4.63 -4.83
CA ILE A 27 -17.23 -4.08 -4.16
C ILE A 27 -16.82 -2.75 -4.80
N ARG A 28 -16.39 -1.84 -3.96
CA ARG A 28 -15.69 -0.58 -4.31
C ARG A 28 -14.31 -0.60 -3.67
N ALA A 29 -13.39 0.12 -4.28
CA ALA A 29 -12.10 0.40 -3.69
C ALA A 29 -12.05 1.84 -3.21
N LYS A 30 -11.52 2.04 -2.02
CA LYS A 30 -11.11 3.34 -1.49
C LYS A 30 -9.60 3.36 -1.41
N ILE A 31 -8.97 4.41 -1.93
CA ILE A 31 -7.54 4.64 -1.85
C ILE A 31 -7.30 5.88 -1.02
N ASP A 32 -6.42 5.73 -0.04
CA ASP A 32 -5.86 6.84 0.73
C ASP A 32 -4.33 6.83 0.53
N CYS A 33 -3.73 8.01 0.41
CA CYS A 33 -2.29 8.16 0.24
C CYS A 33 -1.81 9.43 0.93
N SER A 34 -0.77 9.31 1.74
CA SER A 34 -0.08 10.44 2.37
C SER A 34 1.42 10.28 2.21
N LEU A 35 2.06 11.28 1.63
CA LEU A 35 3.51 11.35 1.54
C LEU A 35 4.01 12.68 2.10
N LYS A 36 5.17 12.60 2.78
CA LYS A 36 5.92 13.77 3.22
C LYS A 36 7.42 13.47 3.12
N GLY A 37 8.18 14.41 2.66
CA GLY A 37 9.61 14.25 2.48
C GLY A 37 10.39 15.55 2.60
N ASP A 38 11.72 15.43 2.64
CA ASP A 38 12.64 16.55 2.60
C ASP A 38 13.36 16.59 1.25
N ILE A 39 13.12 17.65 0.48
CA ILE A 39 13.70 17.81 -0.85
C ILE A 39 15.22 17.94 -0.82
N SER A 40 15.80 18.40 0.30
CA SER A 40 17.24 18.50 0.45
C SER A 40 17.93 17.14 0.55
N LYS A 41 17.19 16.11 0.88
CA LYS A 41 17.64 14.71 1.02
C LYS A 41 17.20 13.83 -0.16
N TRP A 42 16.77 14.46 -1.26
CA TRP A 42 16.31 13.75 -2.43
C TRP A 42 17.43 12.90 -3.06
N GLY A 43 17.23 11.60 -3.11
CA GLY A 43 18.24 10.64 -3.53
C GLY A 43 18.75 9.73 -2.40
N GLU A 44 18.50 10.12 -1.14
CA GLU A 44 18.75 9.32 0.05
C GLU A 44 17.38 8.89 0.59
N LEU A 45 16.78 7.88 -0.03
CA LEU A 45 15.36 7.59 0.17
C LEU A 45 14.98 7.29 1.62
N ASP A 46 15.85 6.65 2.39
CA ASP A 46 15.61 6.35 3.80
C ASP A 46 15.42 7.61 4.64
N GLU A 47 16.07 8.69 4.23
CA GLU A 47 16.01 9.98 4.91
C GLU A 47 15.12 11.00 4.20
N ALA A 48 14.86 10.82 2.89
CA ALA A 48 14.07 11.76 2.10
C ALA A 48 12.57 11.65 2.39
N LEU A 49 12.05 10.45 2.60
CA LEU A 49 10.66 10.25 2.98
C LEU A 49 10.54 10.21 4.51
N LEU A 50 9.87 11.20 5.06
CA LEU A 50 9.56 11.30 6.49
C LEU A 50 8.27 10.55 6.84
N GLU A 51 7.31 10.57 5.92
CA GLU A 51 6.04 9.86 6.04
C GLU A 51 5.72 9.20 4.68
N CYS A 52 5.25 7.98 4.73
CA CYS A 52 4.74 7.25 3.57
C CYS A 52 3.64 6.34 4.05
N GLU A 53 2.41 6.64 3.66
CA GLU A 53 1.24 5.82 3.90
C GLU A 53 0.46 5.69 2.60
N PHE A 54 0.18 4.46 2.20
CA PHE A 54 -0.67 4.16 1.08
C PHE A 54 -1.60 3.02 1.46
N SER A 55 -2.90 3.18 1.28
CA SER A 55 -3.85 2.12 1.56
C SER A 55 -4.86 1.90 0.44
N VAL A 56 -5.27 0.65 0.28
CA VAL A 56 -6.38 0.22 -0.56
C VAL A 56 -7.36 -0.54 0.30
N THR A 57 -8.53 0.02 0.54
CA THR A 57 -9.64 -0.63 1.22
C THR A 57 -10.67 -1.09 0.21
N LEU A 58 -10.88 -2.40 0.11
CA LEU A 58 -12.02 -2.97 -0.61
C LEU A 58 -13.18 -3.10 0.35
N TYR A 59 -14.34 -2.60 -0.05
CA TYR A 59 -15.53 -2.65 0.79
C TYR A 59 -16.81 -2.81 -0.02
N GLY A 60 -17.83 -3.37 0.62
CA GLY A 60 -19.15 -3.57 0.02
C GLY A 60 -20.18 -3.97 1.07
N GLU A 61 -21.43 -4.06 0.64
CA GLU A 61 -22.53 -4.45 1.50
C GLU A 61 -23.39 -5.50 0.80
N LEU A 62 -23.81 -6.52 1.54
CA LEU A 62 -24.72 -7.55 1.08
C LEU A 62 -25.61 -8.02 2.25
N ASN A 63 -26.94 -7.94 2.06
CA ASN A 63 -27.94 -8.34 3.06
C ASN A 63 -27.71 -7.63 4.41
N ASP A 64 -27.54 -6.32 4.40
CA ASP A 64 -27.29 -5.46 5.58
C ASP A 64 -25.98 -5.79 6.35
N LYS A 65 -25.10 -6.60 5.74
CA LYS A 65 -23.79 -6.90 6.29
C LYS A 65 -22.71 -6.16 5.51
N LYS A 66 -21.83 -5.46 6.22
CA LYS A 66 -20.66 -4.78 5.67
C LYS A 66 -19.48 -5.75 5.61
N TYR A 67 -18.77 -5.68 4.51
CA TYR A 67 -17.57 -6.45 4.23
C TYR A 67 -16.45 -5.49 3.88
N SER A 68 -15.27 -5.71 4.43
CA SER A 68 -14.10 -4.92 4.11
C SER A 68 -12.81 -5.71 4.26
N ILE A 69 -11.79 -5.31 3.53
CA ILE A 69 -10.40 -5.72 3.71
C ILE A 69 -9.52 -4.56 3.25
N CYS A 70 -8.45 -4.31 3.98
CA CYS A 70 -7.52 -3.23 3.69
C CYS A 70 -6.10 -3.78 3.52
N TRP A 71 -5.43 -3.32 2.50
CA TRP A 71 -3.98 -3.44 2.35
C TRP A 71 -3.37 -2.07 2.52
N HIS A 72 -2.32 -1.98 3.32
CA HIS A 72 -1.58 -0.74 3.41
C HIS A 72 -0.07 -0.95 3.41
N VAL A 73 0.61 0.02 2.83
CA VAL A 73 2.06 0.17 2.82
C VAL A 73 2.37 1.41 3.59
N ASP A 74 3.19 1.30 4.61
CA ASP A 74 3.62 2.41 5.43
C ASP A 74 5.12 2.38 5.68
N ARG A 75 5.63 3.54 6.10
CA ARG A 75 6.97 3.73 6.63
C ARG A 75 6.90 3.71 8.15
N ASP A 76 7.65 2.79 8.74
CA ASP A 76 7.81 2.68 10.19
C ASP A 76 9.31 2.80 10.52
N ASP A 77 9.69 3.79 11.30
CA ASP A 77 11.07 3.98 11.74
C ASP A 77 11.45 3.10 12.95
N GLY A 78 10.51 2.26 13.42
CA GLY A 78 10.72 1.35 14.54
C GLY A 78 10.88 2.03 15.90
N ALA A 79 10.74 3.36 15.96
CA ALA A 79 11.03 4.12 17.17
C ALA A 79 10.05 3.82 18.33
N SER A 80 8.90 3.25 18.05
CA SER A 80 7.83 3.02 19.03
C SER A 80 7.56 1.56 19.36
N SER A 81 8.23 0.59 18.74
CA SER A 81 7.93 -0.84 18.94
C SER A 81 9.13 -1.62 19.50
N GLU A 82 8.83 -2.63 20.32
CA GLU A 82 9.81 -3.63 20.76
C GLU A 82 10.09 -4.69 19.68
N GLU A 83 9.40 -4.63 18.55
CA GLU A 83 9.47 -5.58 17.45
C GLU A 83 10.33 -5.04 16.30
N TYR A 84 11.00 -5.95 15.59
CA TYR A 84 11.70 -5.59 14.36
C TYR A 84 10.70 -5.31 13.24
N HIS A 85 10.71 -4.07 12.74
CA HIS A 85 9.87 -3.65 11.62
C HIS A 85 10.75 -3.31 10.42
N PRO A 86 10.44 -3.82 9.21
CA PRO A 86 11.01 -3.27 8.00
C PRO A 86 10.62 -1.79 7.86
N LEU A 87 11.53 -0.94 7.43
CA LEU A 87 11.30 0.50 7.26
C LEU A 87 10.07 0.79 6.38
N TYR A 88 9.91 0.02 5.30
CA TYR A 88 8.71 0.02 4.47
C TYR A 88 8.14 -1.39 4.46
N HIS A 89 6.86 -1.51 4.75
CA HIS A 89 6.21 -2.81 4.79
C HIS A 89 4.75 -2.75 4.33
N LEU A 90 4.30 -3.88 3.81
CA LEU A 90 2.91 -4.12 3.44
C LEU A 90 2.27 -4.99 4.52
N HIS A 91 1.10 -4.61 4.96
CA HIS A 91 0.25 -5.51 5.71
C HIS A 91 -1.24 -5.35 5.34
N TYR A 92 -2.06 -6.32 5.74
CA TYR A 92 -3.49 -6.27 5.51
C TYR A 92 -4.25 -6.37 6.84
N SER A 93 -5.43 -5.78 6.85
CA SER A 93 -6.34 -5.80 7.99
C SER A 93 -7.78 -5.99 7.51
N ASP A 94 -8.70 -6.11 8.44
CA ASP A 94 -10.14 -6.21 8.14
C ASP A 94 -10.72 -4.93 7.49
N GLY A 95 -9.97 -3.84 7.48
CA GLY A 95 -10.39 -2.55 6.92
C GLY A 95 -11.40 -1.78 7.77
N ILE A 96 -11.85 -2.33 8.90
CA ILE A 96 -12.89 -1.71 9.74
C ILE A 96 -12.41 -0.36 10.27
N ASN A 97 -11.15 -0.27 10.68
CA ASN A 97 -10.56 0.97 11.20
C ASN A 97 -10.48 2.07 10.13
N HIS A 98 -10.28 1.70 8.87
CA HIS A 98 -10.19 2.62 7.73
C HIS A 98 -11.56 3.08 7.20
N LEU A 99 -12.63 2.42 7.57
CA LEU A 99 -14.00 2.81 7.20
C LEU A 99 -14.68 3.70 8.25
N GLY A 100 -13.99 4.02 9.35
CA GLY A 100 -14.51 4.87 10.41
C GLY A 100 -15.64 4.23 11.23
N THR A 101 -15.88 2.95 11.07
CA THR A 101 -16.92 2.20 11.82
C THR A 101 -16.24 1.33 12.88
N LYS A 102 -15.99 1.87 14.05
CA LYS A 102 -15.68 1.07 15.24
C LYS A 102 -16.96 0.42 15.74
N ASP A 103 -17.26 -0.77 15.27
CA ASP A 103 -18.31 -1.61 15.84
C ASP A 103 -17.63 -2.68 16.71
N GLU A 104 -17.42 -2.36 17.98
CA GLU A 104 -16.67 -3.17 18.95
C GLU A 104 -17.30 -4.53 19.27
N ASN A 105 -18.47 -4.85 18.69
CA ASN A 105 -19.27 -6.02 19.05
C ASN A 105 -19.44 -7.07 17.94
N LYS A 106 -18.70 -6.99 16.81
CA LYS A 106 -18.80 -8.00 15.77
C LYS A 106 -17.75 -9.08 15.93
N SER A 107 -18.14 -10.22 16.54
CA SER A 107 -17.39 -11.45 16.42
C SER A 107 -17.44 -11.94 14.96
N PHE A 108 -16.30 -12.05 14.31
CA PHE A 108 -16.17 -12.70 13.02
C PHE A 108 -16.07 -14.21 13.25
N ASP A 109 -16.94 -14.99 12.61
CA ASP A 109 -16.80 -16.45 12.61
C ASP A 109 -15.83 -16.86 11.49
N TRP A 110 -14.60 -17.18 11.87
CA TRP A 110 -13.54 -17.61 10.96
C TRP A 110 -13.61 -19.11 10.62
N GLY A 111 -14.63 -19.81 11.13
CA GLY A 111 -14.75 -21.26 10.99
C GLY A 111 -13.55 -21.99 11.62
N ASN A 112 -12.89 -22.86 10.82
CA ASN A 112 -11.71 -23.60 11.26
C ASN A 112 -10.38 -22.91 10.91
N ALA A 113 -10.38 -21.66 10.48
CA ALA A 113 -9.18 -20.93 10.16
C ALA A 113 -8.51 -20.40 11.45
N ILE A 114 -7.17 -20.48 11.49
CA ILE A 114 -6.40 -19.75 12.50
C ILE A 114 -6.30 -18.31 12.03
N TYR A 115 -6.80 -17.38 12.84
CA TYR A 115 -6.56 -15.96 12.62
C TYR A 115 -5.23 -15.58 13.25
N LEU A 116 -4.34 -15.07 12.45
CA LEU A 116 -3.08 -14.45 12.88
C LEU A 116 -3.05 -13.04 12.33
N ASP A 117 -2.47 -12.13 13.11
CA ASP A 117 -2.13 -10.82 12.56
C ASP A 117 -1.24 -10.98 11.33
N CYS A 118 -1.48 -10.15 10.33
CA CYS A 118 -0.71 -10.22 9.11
C CYS A 118 0.76 -9.91 9.42
N PRO A 119 1.70 -10.79 9.01
CA PRO A 119 3.10 -10.45 9.11
C PRO A 119 3.40 -9.20 8.27
N ARG A 120 4.30 -8.38 8.77
CA ARG A 120 4.80 -7.23 8.03
C ARG A 120 5.72 -7.71 6.91
N ILE A 121 5.27 -7.56 5.69
CA ILE A 121 6.00 -8.01 4.50
C ILE A 121 6.81 -6.83 3.96
N VAL A 122 8.13 -7.00 3.84
CA VAL A 122 8.99 -5.98 3.21
C VAL A 122 8.40 -5.55 1.88
N HIS A 123 8.20 -4.26 1.70
CA HIS A 123 7.65 -3.67 0.49
C HIS A 123 8.40 -2.39 0.12
N CYS A 124 8.37 -2.00 -1.14
CA CYS A 124 8.85 -0.69 -1.55
C CYS A 124 7.84 0.41 -1.21
N PRO A 125 8.29 1.66 -0.99
CA PRO A 125 7.39 2.80 -0.82
C PRO A 125 6.51 3.01 -2.05
N LEU A 126 5.28 3.46 -1.82
CA LEU A 126 4.30 3.76 -2.86
C LEU A 126 3.83 5.21 -2.72
N ASP A 127 3.98 5.99 -3.80
CA ASP A 127 3.21 7.20 -3.97
C ASP A 127 1.84 6.90 -4.59
N LEU A 128 1.01 7.91 -4.81
CA LEU A 128 -0.32 7.72 -5.40
C LEU A 128 -0.25 7.03 -6.78
N ILE A 129 0.71 7.38 -7.62
CA ILE A 129 0.81 6.88 -9.00
C ILE A 129 1.24 5.42 -9.02
N LEU A 130 2.26 5.07 -8.23
CA LEU A 130 2.70 3.68 -8.04
C LEU A 130 1.62 2.85 -7.35
N GLY A 131 0.92 3.45 -6.39
CA GLY A 131 -0.20 2.84 -5.69
C GLY A 131 -1.39 2.55 -6.61
N ILE A 132 -1.71 3.42 -7.56
CA ILE A 132 -2.69 3.12 -8.62
C ILE A 132 -2.21 1.92 -9.46
N GLY A 133 -0.93 1.85 -9.80
CA GLY A 133 -0.35 0.69 -10.46
C GLY A 133 -0.52 -0.59 -9.65
N PHE A 134 -0.18 -0.54 -8.36
CA PHE A 134 -0.40 -1.65 -7.42
C PHE A 134 -1.88 -2.08 -7.38
N TYR A 135 -2.80 -1.13 -7.26
CA TYR A 135 -4.23 -1.40 -7.26
C TYR A 135 -4.70 -2.09 -8.55
N LEU A 136 -4.33 -1.54 -9.71
CA LEU A 136 -4.77 -2.08 -10.99
C LEU A 136 -4.19 -3.46 -11.30
N THR A 137 -2.96 -3.73 -10.90
CA THR A 137 -2.33 -5.04 -11.13
C THR A 137 -2.87 -6.14 -10.23
N ASN A 138 -3.29 -5.78 -9.01
CA ASN A 138 -3.78 -6.76 -8.03
C ASN A 138 -5.30 -6.97 -8.07
N PHE A 139 -6.08 -5.93 -8.40
CA PHE A 139 -7.54 -5.96 -8.23
C PHE A 139 -8.32 -5.74 -9.53
N HIS A 140 -7.66 -5.64 -10.67
CA HIS A 140 -8.31 -5.49 -11.97
C HIS A 140 -7.94 -6.60 -12.95
N PHE A 141 -8.67 -6.65 -14.09
CA PHE A 141 -8.31 -7.54 -15.18
C PHE A 141 -6.95 -7.20 -15.78
N LYS A 142 -6.25 -8.26 -16.14
CA LYS A 142 -5.07 -8.14 -17.00
C LYS A 142 -5.41 -7.27 -18.23
N GLY A 143 -4.58 -6.29 -18.48
CA GLY A 143 -4.74 -5.36 -19.60
C GLY A 143 -5.42 -4.04 -19.26
N VAL A 144 -6.00 -3.85 -18.06
CA VAL A 144 -6.43 -2.49 -17.63
C VAL A 144 -5.22 -1.63 -17.36
N PHE A 145 -4.27 -2.15 -16.58
CA PHE A 145 -2.99 -1.48 -16.34
C PHE A 145 -2.19 -1.34 -17.63
N ASP A 146 -2.14 -2.39 -18.48
CA ASP A 146 -1.44 -2.36 -19.76
C ASP A 146 -1.96 -1.25 -20.69
N LYS A 147 -3.26 -1.00 -20.68
CA LYS A 147 -3.83 0.12 -21.44
C LYS A 147 -3.42 1.46 -20.86
N LEU A 148 -3.50 1.60 -19.53
CA LEU A 148 -3.18 2.85 -18.87
C LEU A 148 -1.68 3.20 -19.02
N ILE A 149 -0.78 2.23 -18.87
CA ILE A 149 0.66 2.48 -19.01
C ILE A 149 1.08 2.83 -20.45
N ASN A 150 0.27 2.45 -21.44
CA ASN A 150 0.48 2.84 -22.83
C ASN A 150 -0.08 4.23 -23.18
N GLU A 151 -0.88 4.83 -22.27
CA GLU A 151 -1.29 6.23 -22.42
C GLU A 151 -0.09 7.15 -22.15
N HIS A 152 0.24 7.98 -23.12
CA HIS A 152 1.48 8.77 -23.12
C HIS A 152 1.68 9.58 -21.83
N GLN A 153 0.64 10.29 -21.38
CA GLN A 153 0.75 11.14 -20.19
C GLN A 153 0.94 10.29 -18.92
N PHE A 154 0.17 9.20 -18.78
CA PHE A 154 0.31 8.33 -17.62
C PHE A 154 1.67 7.64 -17.59
N SER A 155 2.15 7.17 -18.72
CA SER A 155 3.49 6.56 -18.85
C SER A 155 4.60 7.49 -18.35
N ILE A 156 4.53 8.78 -18.69
CA ILE A 156 5.52 9.78 -18.24
C ILE A 156 5.49 9.93 -16.72
N ILE A 157 4.31 10.18 -16.14
CA ILE A 157 4.21 10.39 -14.69
C ILE A 157 4.53 9.12 -13.91
N TYR A 158 4.14 7.94 -14.41
CA TYR A 158 4.47 6.66 -13.80
C TYR A 158 5.98 6.42 -13.79
N LYS A 159 6.66 6.70 -14.90
CA LYS A 159 8.11 6.65 -14.97
C LYS A 159 8.79 7.64 -14.03
N HIS A 160 8.27 8.86 -13.92
CA HIS A 160 8.78 9.83 -12.95
C HIS A 160 8.66 9.34 -11.51
N SER A 161 7.53 8.76 -11.15
CA SER A 161 7.36 8.14 -9.82
C SER A 161 8.34 6.99 -9.59
N GLN A 162 8.56 6.13 -10.59
CA GLN A 162 9.56 5.06 -10.50
C GLN A 162 10.99 5.62 -10.31
N ASP A 163 11.37 6.62 -11.10
CA ASP A 163 12.71 7.22 -11.02
C ASP A 163 12.92 7.97 -9.70
N ALA A 164 11.86 8.59 -9.16
CA ALA A 164 11.92 9.38 -7.95
C ALA A 164 11.81 8.54 -6.65
N ILE A 165 11.07 7.46 -6.67
CA ILE A 165 10.72 6.67 -5.48
C ILE A 165 11.39 5.29 -5.51
N LEU A 166 11.14 4.49 -6.56
CA LEU A 166 11.60 3.10 -6.57
C LEU A 166 13.10 2.97 -6.84
N LYS A 167 13.61 3.74 -7.78
CA LYS A 167 15.02 3.63 -8.17
C LYS A 167 15.99 3.98 -7.03
N PRO A 168 15.83 5.10 -6.29
CA PRO A 168 16.64 5.37 -5.11
C PRO A 168 16.50 4.27 -4.05
N TYR A 169 15.28 3.82 -3.75
CA TYR A 169 15.02 2.76 -2.79
C TYR A 169 15.79 1.47 -3.14
N PHE A 170 15.68 0.97 -4.36
CA PHE A 170 16.38 -0.23 -4.78
C PHE A 170 17.91 -0.05 -4.87
N ASN A 171 18.38 1.12 -5.26
CA ASN A 171 19.81 1.42 -5.25
C ASN A 171 20.36 1.42 -3.83
N ASN A 172 19.61 1.94 -2.87
CA ASN A 172 20.00 1.94 -1.47
C ASN A 172 20.06 0.50 -0.92
N ILE A 173 19.04 -0.31 -1.15
CA ILE A 173 19.07 -1.73 -0.78
C ILE A 173 20.26 -2.45 -1.42
N ALA A 174 20.52 -2.24 -2.70
CA ALA A 174 21.64 -2.87 -3.40
C ALA A 174 22.99 -2.49 -2.79
N SER A 175 23.16 -1.22 -2.39
CA SER A 175 24.41 -0.76 -1.79
C SER A 175 24.74 -1.43 -0.46
N HIS A 176 23.72 -1.87 0.29
CA HIS A 176 23.93 -2.62 1.54
C HIS A 176 24.46 -4.05 1.33
N TRP A 177 24.28 -4.61 0.13
CA TRP A 177 24.77 -5.96 -0.19
C TRP A 177 26.22 -5.98 -0.70
N ASP A 178 26.72 -4.81 -1.13
CA ASP A 178 28.11 -4.63 -1.58
C ASP A 178 29.07 -4.35 -0.41
N VAL A 179 28.56 -4.26 0.83
CA VAL A 179 29.38 -4.11 2.02
C VAL A 179 30.11 -5.44 2.28
N ASP A 180 31.42 -5.41 2.20
CA ASP A 180 32.28 -6.56 2.51
C ASP A 180 31.85 -7.23 3.82
N SER A 181 31.71 -8.56 3.81
CA SER A 181 31.25 -9.41 4.90
C SER A 181 32.05 -9.28 6.22
N GLY A 182 32.95 -8.32 6.31
CA GLY A 182 33.74 -7.99 7.50
C GLY A 182 33.02 -7.13 8.55
N ASP A 183 31.94 -6.42 8.18
CA ASP A 183 31.26 -5.46 9.06
C ASP A 183 29.90 -5.94 9.59
N LEU A 184 29.49 -7.17 9.29
CA LEU A 184 28.35 -7.82 9.92
C LEU A 184 28.75 -8.35 11.32
N ARG A 185 28.80 -7.46 12.30
CA ARG A 185 28.88 -7.81 13.74
C ARG A 185 27.66 -7.31 14.47
#